data_31f146cb0bcbe260ec283267e4750dd6
#
_entry.id   31f146cb0bcbe260ec283267e4750dd6
#
_cell.length_a   1.000
_cell.length_b   1.000
_cell.length_c   1.000
_cell.angle_alpha   90.00
_cell.angle_beta   90.00
_cell.angle_gamma   90.00
#
_symmetry.space_group_name_H-M   'P 1'
#
loop_
_entity.id
_entity.type
_entity.pdbx_description
1 polymer ?
#
loop_
_entity_poly.entity_id
_entity_poly.type
_entity_poly.pdbx_seq_one_letter_code
_entity_poly.pdbx_strand_id
1 'polypeptide(L)'
;LMAAENLNVEYSETATTAAFDTEGRTLIMPLLKDVSDEATDLFLGHEVGHALYTPQGRIKDIAAEGGMFKNFVNITEDARIEKMIQIKFPGLRRCFYDGYTELIDKDFFGTSDSDVNSYNLIDRLNLHFKGGIRTGVEFSADEATYVTRMENLSTFDDAVDLARDLYDHCKEESENNNPDDSETEETAEGG
;
A
#
# COMPACT_ATOMS: atom_id res chain seq x y z
N LEU A 1 -0.62 22.56 -10.60
CA LEU A 1 -0.57 21.33 -11.40
C LEU A 1 0.64 20.52 -11.00
N MET A 2 0.42 19.39 -10.29
CA MET A 2 1.51 18.52 -9.80
C MET A 2 2.10 17.65 -10.91
N ALA A 3 1.34 17.31 -11.95
CA ALA A 3 1.82 16.56 -13.10
C ALA A 3 2.07 17.49 -14.29
N ALA A 4 3.17 17.25 -15.01
CA ALA A 4 3.48 17.97 -16.25
C ALA A 4 2.66 17.46 -17.44
N GLU A 5 1.83 16.46 -17.24
CA GLU A 5 1.01 15.81 -18.25
C GLU A 5 -0.47 16.17 -18.07
N ASN A 6 -1.23 16.12 -19.16
CA ASN A 6 -2.67 16.28 -19.08
C ASN A 6 -3.29 15.06 -18.39
N LEU A 7 -3.81 15.26 -17.20
CA LEU A 7 -4.64 14.28 -16.49
C LEU A 7 -6.09 14.72 -16.56
N ASN A 8 -6.97 13.78 -16.83
CA ASN A 8 -8.40 13.98 -16.60
C ASN A 8 -8.68 13.74 -15.11
N VAL A 9 -9.52 14.57 -14.50
CA VAL A 9 -10.00 14.38 -13.13
C VAL A 9 -11.51 14.21 -13.18
N GLU A 10 -12.00 13.08 -12.71
CA GLU A 10 -13.41 12.76 -12.62
C GLU A 10 -13.80 12.56 -11.15
N TYR A 11 -14.87 13.22 -10.71
CA TYR A 11 -15.44 13.00 -9.39
C TYR A 11 -16.55 11.96 -9.48
N SER A 12 -16.47 10.93 -8.62
CA SER A 12 -17.42 9.82 -8.61
C SER A 12 -18.17 9.74 -7.28
N GLU A 13 -19.49 9.70 -7.34
CA GLU A 13 -20.36 9.46 -6.18
C GLU A 13 -20.32 8.01 -5.68
N THR A 14 -19.84 7.09 -6.52
CA THR A 14 -19.81 5.65 -6.23
C THR A 14 -18.43 5.14 -5.87
N ALA A 15 -17.36 5.88 -6.15
CA ALA A 15 -16.03 5.53 -5.74
C ALA A 15 -15.90 5.69 -4.22
N THR A 16 -15.30 4.69 -3.56
CA THR A 16 -15.03 4.69 -2.11
C THR A 16 -13.62 5.18 -1.79
N THR A 17 -12.71 5.09 -2.76
CA THR A 17 -11.31 5.54 -2.67
C THR A 17 -10.93 6.27 -3.95
N ALA A 18 -9.89 7.10 -3.90
CA ALA A 18 -9.26 7.63 -5.10
C ALA A 18 -8.63 6.47 -5.90
N ALA A 19 -8.59 6.60 -7.23
CA ALA A 19 -7.96 5.64 -8.11
C ALA A 19 -7.43 6.32 -9.37
N PHE A 20 -6.31 5.85 -9.90
CA PHE A 20 -5.76 6.34 -11.15
C PHE A 20 -5.89 5.27 -12.24
N ASP A 21 -6.70 5.57 -13.27
CA ASP A 21 -6.73 4.78 -14.49
C ASP A 21 -5.50 5.10 -15.35
N THR A 22 -4.56 4.18 -15.38
CA THR A 22 -3.29 4.33 -16.11
C THR A 22 -3.47 4.33 -17.63
N GLU A 23 -4.52 3.70 -18.16
CA GLU A 23 -4.80 3.64 -19.60
C GLU A 23 -5.50 4.91 -20.09
N GLY A 24 -6.56 5.29 -19.40
CA GLY A 24 -7.32 6.52 -19.70
C GLY A 24 -6.66 7.79 -19.18
N ARG A 25 -5.56 7.69 -18.41
CA ARG A 25 -4.92 8.84 -17.76
C ARG A 25 -5.93 9.67 -16.95
N THR A 26 -6.87 8.99 -16.30
CA THR A 26 -7.97 9.61 -15.56
C THR A 26 -7.81 9.34 -14.08
N LEU A 27 -7.76 10.41 -13.30
CA LEU A 27 -7.83 10.38 -11.86
C LEU A 27 -9.30 10.37 -11.44
N ILE A 28 -9.74 9.30 -10.82
CA ILE A 28 -11.08 9.14 -10.26
C ILE A 28 -10.99 9.50 -8.78
N MET A 29 -11.66 10.59 -8.41
CA MET A 29 -11.72 11.07 -7.03
C MET A 29 -13.10 10.76 -6.44
N PRO A 30 -13.18 10.11 -5.27
CA PRO A 30 -14.45 10.01 -4.56
C PRO A 30 -14.92 11.38 -4.10
N LEU A 31 -16.22 11.56 -3.99
CA LEU A 31 -16.78 12.69 -3.25
C LEU A 31 -16.63 12.40 -1.76
N LEU A 32 -15.44 12.69 -1.23
CA LEU A 32 -15.12 12.48 0.19
C LEU A 32 -15.96 13.45 1.03
N LYS A 33 -16.82 12.89 1.88
CA LYS A 33 -17.56 13.66 2.89
C LYS A 33 -16.82 13.54 4.21
N ASP A 34 -16.79 14.66 4.96
CA ASP A 34 -16.24 14.70 6.32
C ASP A 34 -14.73 14.40 6.41
N VAL A 35 -13.94 14.73 5.38
CA VAL A 35 -12.47 14.72 5.41
C VAL A 35 -11.92 16.13 5.21
N SER A 36 -10.75 16.41 5.78
CA SER A 36 -10.06 17.69 5.62
C SER A 36 -9.52 17.91 4.20
N ASP A 37 -9.12 19.14 3.92
CA ASP A 37 -8.40 19.48 2.68
C ASP A 37 -7.06 18.72 2.64
N GLU A 38 -6.39 18.55 3.79
CA GLU A 38 -5.12 17.82 3.90
C GLU A 38 -5.28 16.34 3.54
N ALA A 39 -6.35 15.68 4.01
CA ALA A 39 -6.64 14.30 3.64
C ALA A 39 -7.02 14.18 2.14
N THR A 40 -7.73 15.18 1.60
CA THR A 40 -8.04 15.23 0.16
C THR A 40 -6.75 15.41 -0.66
N ASP A 41 -5.84 16.30 -0.25
CA ASP A 41 -4.56 16.52 -0.90
C ASP A 41 -3.64 15.29 -0.78
N LEU A 42 -3.70 14.54 0.34
CA LEU A 42 -3.01 13.26 0.49
C LEU A 42 -3.48 12.28 -0.60
N PHE A 43 -4.78 12.03 -0.73
CA PHE A 43 -5.31 11.11 -1.75
C PHE A 43 -4.94 11.55 -3.17
N LEU A 44 -5.08 12.84 -3.45
CA LEU A 44 -4.67 13.40 -4.74
C LEU A 44 -3.18 13.21 -4.99
N GLY A 45 -2.35 13.50 -4.01
CA GLY A 45 -0.89 13.35 -4.10
C GLY A 45 -0.48 11.89 -4.30
N HIS A 46 -1.13 10.95 -3.61
CA HIS A 46 -0.92 9.52 -3.77
C HIS A 46 -1.19 9.06 -5.21
N GLU A 47 -2.37 9.38 -5.76
CA GLU A 47 -2.74 8.98 -7.11
C GLU A 47 -1.87 9.64 -8.20
N VAL A 48 -1.48 10.90 -7.99
CA VAL A 48 -0.50 11.56 -8.86
C VAL A 48 0.87 10.89 -8.76
N GLY A 49 1.23 10.36 -7.59
CA GLY A 49 2.41 9.53 -7.40
C GLY A 49 2.40 8.30 -8.30
N HIS A 50 1.30 7.53 -8.31
CA HIS A 50 1.13 6.41 -9.23
C HIS A 50 1.19 6.85 -10.70
N ALA A 51 0.49 7.94 -11.05
CA ALA A 51 0.50 8.46 -12.42
C ALA A 51 1.89 8.81 -12.95
N LEU A 52 2.78 9.29 -12.07
CA LEU A 52 4.13 9.73 -12.43
C LEU A 52 5.16 8.60 -12.39
N TYR A 53 5.00 7.64 -11.49
CA TYR A 53 6.09 6.74 -11.13
C TYR A 53 5.80 5.26 -11.33
N THR A 54 4.52 4.83 -11.36
CA THR A 54 4.17 3.43 -11.58
C THR A 54 4.12 3.14 -13.09
N PRO A 55 4.90 2.14 -13.58
CA PRO A 55 4.94 1.81 -14.98
C PRO A 55 3.59 1.29 -15.50
N GLN A 56 3.13 1.84 -16.63
CA GLN A 56 1.88 1.41 -17.26
C GLN A 56 1.93 -0.09 -17.61
N GLY A 57 0.81 -0.77 -17.35
CA GLY A 57 0.67 -2.20 -17.69
C GLY A 57 1.30 -3.19 -16.71
N ARG A 58 2.36 -2.81 -15.97
CA ARG A 58 3.05 -3.72 -15.05
C ARG A 58 2.16 -4.25 -13.90
N ILE A 59 1.23 -3.44 -13.42
CA ILE A 59 0.25 -3.88 -12.40
C ILE A 59 -0.67 -4.98 -12.94
N LYS A 60 -0.99 -4.98 -14.24
CA LYS A 60 -1.78 -6.06 -14.86
C LYS A 60 -0.98 -7.36 -14.92
N ASP A 61 0.31 -7.29 -15.23
CA ASP A 61 1.20 -8.46 -15.25
C ASP A 61 1.29 -9.06 -13.84
N ILE A 62 1.50 -8.21 -12.82
CA ILE A 62 1.51 -8.63 -11.41
C ILE A 62 0.17 -9.24 -10.99
N ALA A 63 -0.96 -8.68 -11.42
CA ALA A 63 -2.27 -9.21 -11.09
C ALA A 63 -2.50 -10.62 -11.66
N ALA A 64 -1.86 -10.97 -12.76
CA ALA A 64 -1.91 -12.32 -13.33
C ALA A 64 -1.15 -13.37 -12.49
N GLU A 65 -0.21 -12.96 -11.65
CA GLU A 65 0.50 -13.84 -10.71
C GLU A 65 -0.35 -14.19 -9.47
N GLY A 66 -1.41 -13.43 -9.17
CA GLY A 66 -2.34 -13.68 -8.08
C GLY A 66 -2.72 -12.41 -7.31
N GLY A 67 -3.97 -12.37 -6.84
CA GLY A 67 -4.50 -11.20 -6.15
C GLY A 67 -3.79 -10.88 -4.84
N MET A 68 -3.37 -11.90 -4.10
CA MET A 68 -2.65 -11.72 -2.84
C MET A 68 -1.27 -11.10 -3.10
N PHE A 69 -0.49 -11.62 -4.03
CA PHE A 69 0.81 -11.05 -4.39
C PHE A 69 0.68 -9.61 -4.89
N LYS A 70 -0.36 -9.31 -5.70
CA LYS A 70 -0.65 -7.94 -6.11
C LYS A 70 -0.82 -6.99 -4.92
N ASN A 71 -1.48 -7.42 -3.83
CA ASN A 71 -1.65 -6.58 -2.64
C ASN A 71 -0.30 -6.25 -1.99
N PHE A 72 0.64 -7.20 -1.93
CA PHE A 72 1.99 -6.93 -1.43
C PHE A 72 2.72 -5.90 -2.30
N VAL A 73 2.65 -6.05 -3.63
CA VAL A 73 3.24 -5.07 -4.56
C VAL A 73 2.59 -3.69 -4.41
N ASN A 74 1.28 -3.61 -4.24
CA ASN A 74 0.61 -2.33 -4.01
C ASN A 74 1.19 -1.63 -2.77
N ILE A 75 1.34 -2.33 -1.64
CA ILE A 75 1.84 -1.76 -0.38
C ILE A 75 3.29 -1.26 -0.53
N THR A 76 4.17 -2.05 -1.16
CA THR A 76 5.57 -1.64 -1.36
C THR A 76 5.68 -0.49 -2.36
N GLU A 77 4.86 -0.50 -3.41
CA GLU A 77 4.81 0.57 -4.40
C GLU A 77 4.25 1.87 -3.82
N ASP A 78 3.19 1.79 -2.98
CA ASP A 78 2.65 2.93 -2.25
C ASP A 78 3.75 3.65 -1.45
N ALA A 79 4.52 2.91 -0.65
CA ALA A 79 5.62 3.48 0.13
C ALA A 79 6.65 4.17 -0.78
N ARG A 80 6.97 3.58 -1.93
CA ARG A 80 7.92 4.13 -2.90
C ARG A 80 7.40 5.42 -3.53
N ILE A 81 6.19 5.40 -4.08
CA ILE A 81 5.63 6.55 -4.82
C ILE A 81 5.32 7.72 -3.89
N GLU A 82 4.85 7.45 -2.67
CA GLU A 82 4.58 8.47 -1.68
C GLU A 82 5.87 9.20 -1.24
N LYS A 83 6.96 8.45 -1.08
CA LYS A 83 8.29 9.05 -0.85
C LYS A 83 8.71 9.94 -2.02
N MET A 84 8.59 9.42 -3.26
CA MET A 84 9.02 10.15 -4.45
C MET A 84 8.20 11.43 -4.69
N ILE A 85 6.88 11.38 -4.50
CA ILE A 85 6.02 12.54 -4.70
C ILE A 85 6.30 13.64 -3.66
N GLN A 86 6.59 13.27 -2.41
CA GLN A 86 6.96 14.20 -1.35
C GLN A 86 8.36 14.79 -1.52
N ILE A 87 9.28 14.07 -2.18
CA ILE A 87 10.59 14.62 -2.59
C ILE A 87 10.40 15.64 -3.71
N LYS A 88 9.57 15.30 -4.71
CA LYS A 88 9.31 16.19 -5.86
C LYS A 88 8.53 17.43 -5.45
N PHE A 89 7.57 17.30 -4.54
CA PHE A 89 6.70 18.36 -4.06
C PHE A 89 6.74 18.44 -2.53
N PRO A 90 7.76 19.08 -1.95
CA PRO A 90 7.96 19.09 -0.49
C PRO A 90 6.79 19.67 0.33
N GLY A 91 5.94 20.49 -0.28
CA GLY A 91 4.72 21.02 0.34
C GLY A 91 3.72 19.92 0.71
N LEU A 92 3.72 18.78 0.01
CA LEU A 92 2.83 17.65 0.30
C LEU A 92 3.18 16.93 1.62
N ARG A 93 4.40 17.07 2.14
CA ARG A 93 4.80 16.38 3.38
C ARG A 93 3.86 16.65 4.54
N ARG A 94 3.40 17.89 4.64
CA ARG A 94 2.45 18.28 5.67
C ARG A 94 1.08 17.65 5.41
N CYS A 95 0.60 17.70 4.17
CA CYS A 95 -0.69 17.10 3.81
C CYS A 95 -0.70 15.59 4.08
N PHE A 96 0.39 14.87 3.75
CA PHE A 96 0.53 13.45 4.06
C PHE A 96 0.52 13.18 5.56
N TYR A 97 1.28 13.96 6.34
CA TYR A 97 1.32 13.81 7.79
C TYR A 97 -0.04 14.10 8.46
N ASP A 98 -0.65 15.25 8.14
CA ASP A 98 -1.91 15.68 8.74
C ASP A 98 -3.06 14.78 8.25
N GLY A 99 -3.08 14.41 6.96
CA GLY A 99 -4.08 13.54 6.37
C GLY A 99 -4.05 12.11 6.94
N TYR A 100 -2.87 11.47 7.02
CA TYR A 100 -2.76 10.16 7.68
C TYR A 100 -3.08 10.22 9.17
N THR A 101 -2.74 11.32 9.86
CA THR A 101 -3.14 11.54 11.24
C THR A 101 -4.67 11.51 11.37
N GLU A 102 -5.38 12.26 10.53
CA GLU A 102 -6.85 12.29 10.53
C GLU A 102 -7.43 10.90 10.21
N LEU A 103 -6.89 10.19 9.22
CA LEU A 103 -7.38 8.85 8.87
C LEU A 103 -7.21 7.84 10.02
N ILE A 104 -6.09 7.91 10.75
CA ILE A 104 -5.87 7.08 11.95
C ILE A 104 -6.85 7.46 13.06
N ASP A 105 -7.01 8.74 13.34
CA ASP A 105 -7.92 9.24 14.39
C ASP A 105 -9.39 8.89 14.09
N LYS A 106 -9.76 8.72 12.82
CA LYS A 106 -11.08 8.26 12.36
C LYS A 106 -11.21 6.75 12.22
N ASP A 107 -10.19 6.01 12.63
CA ASP A 107 -10.12 4.54 12.48
C ASP A 107 -10.36 4.04 11.04
N PHE A 108 -9.87 4.78 10.05
CA PHE A 108 -10.00 4.42 8.63
C PHE A 108 -9.38 3.04 8.32
N PHE A 109 -8.33 2.66 9.05
CA PHE A 109 -7.66 1.38 8.88
C PHE A 109 -8.27 0.25 9.72
N GLY A 110 -9.30 0.53 10.54
CA GLY A 110 -9.97 -0.47 11.36
C GLY A 110 -9.09 -1.09 12.44
N THR A 111 -8.19 -0.32 13.02
CA THR A 111 -7.15 -0.81 13.96
C THR A 111 -7.43 -0.47 15.42
N SER A 112 -8.45 0.34 15.73
CA SER A 112 -8.70 0.87 17.09
C SER A 112 -8.96 -0.22 18.13
N ASP A 113 -9.58 -1.33 17.73
CA ASP A 113 -9.94 -2.44 18.62
C ASP A 113 -9.00 -3.65 18.48
N SER A 114 -7.87 -3.51 17.78
CA SER A 114 -6.97 -4.60 17.44
C SER A 114 -5.56 -4.40 18.00
N ASP A 115 -4.90 -5.50 18.37
CA ASP A 115 -3.46 -5.48 18.60
C ASP A 115 -2.74 -5.48 17.24
N VAL A 116 -2.30 -4.30 16.79
CA VAL A 116 -1.60 -4.13 15.50
C VAL A 116 -0.32 -4.95 15.39
N ASN A 117 0.28 -5.33 16.52
CA ASN A 117 1.50 -6.15 16.54
C ASN A 117 1.22 -7.64 16.33
N SER A 118 -0.06 -8.06 16.36
CA SER A 118 -0.49 -9.40 15.95
C SER A 118 -0.69 -9.56 14.45
N TYR A 119 -0.64 -8.46 13.68
CA TYR A 119 -0.78 -8.51 12.22
C TYR A 119 0.48 -9.10 11.57
N ASN A 120 0.31 -9.62 10.36
CA ASN A 120 1.45 -10.06 9.56
C ASN A 120 2.38 -8.88 9.22
N LEU A 121 3.61 -9.20 8.81
CA LEU A 121 4.65 -8.19 8.61
C LEU A 121 4.27 -7.15 7.55
N ILE A 122 3.61 -7.55 6.45
CA ILE A 122 3.25 -6.60 5.38
C ILE A 122 2.21 -5.57 5.85
N ASP A 123 1.23 -5.97 6.66
CA ASP A 123 0.22 -5.07 7.20
C ASP A 123 0.82 -4.11 8.24
N ARG A 124 1.74 -4.61 9.08
CA ARG A 124 2.51 -3.77 10.02
C ARG A 124 3.38 -2.75 9.28
N LEU A 125 4.06 -3.15 8.21
CA LEU A 125 4.83 -2.24 7.35
C LEU A 125 3.91 -1.18 6.72
N ASN A 126 2.76 -1.57 6.17
CA ASN A 126 1.80 -0.63 5.60
C ASN A 126 1.36 0.44 6.61
N LEU A 127 0.97 0.03 7.82
CA LEU A 127 0.60 0.95 8.89
C LEU A 127 1.76 1.86 9.29
N HIS A 128 2.96 1.31 9.44
CA HIS A 128 4.16 2.08 9.81
C HIS A 128 4.50 3.18 8.78
N PHE A 129 4.47 2.86 7.49
CA PHE A 129 4.80 3.83 6.44
C PHE A 129 3.72 4.90 6.25
N LYS A 130 2.47 4.62 6.62
CA LYS A 130 1.37 5.58 6.58
C LYS A 130 1.29 6.46 7.85
N GLY A 131 1.44 5.88 9.03
CA GLY A 131 1.21 6.59 10.30
C GLY A 131 2.42 6.73 11.23
N GLY A 132 3.55 6.12 10.88
CA GLY A 132 4.77 6.17 11.68
C GLY A 132 4.57 5.65 13.09
N ILE A 133 5.23 6.29 14.06
CA ILE A 133 5.16 5.91 15.48
C ILE A 133 3.75 5.95 16.08
N ARG A 134 2.83 6.70 15.47
CA ARG A 134 1.44 6.83 15.96
C ARG A 134 0.65 5.54 15.85
N THR A 135 1.05 4.63 14.96
CA THR A 135 0.39 3.33 14.79
C THR A 135 0.70 2.33 15.89
N GLY A 136 1.74 2.56 16.69
CA GLY A 136 2.17 1.63 17.76
C GLY A 136 2.78 0.33 17.24
N VAL A 137 3.09 0.25 15.94
CA VAL A 137 3.71 -0.94 15.35
C VAL A 137 5.17 -1.06 15.80
N GLU A 138 5.55 -2.27 16.19
CA GLU A 138 6.90 -2.64 16.57
C GLU A 138 7.46 -3.68 15.59
N PHE A 139 8.78 -3.67 15.41
CA PHE A 139 9.51 -4.63 14.56
C PHE A 139 10.62 -5.30 15.35
N SER A 140 10.81 -6.60 15.15
CA SER A 140 11.99 -7.32 15.64
C SER A 140 13.27 -6.87 14.91
N ALA A 141 14.42 -7.30 15.41
CA ALA A 141 15.71 -6.97 14.78
C ALA A 141 15.81 -7.52 13.33
N ASP A 142 15.23 -8.69 13.08
CA ASP A 142 15.23 -9.33 11.75
C ASP A 142 14.26 -8.59 10.80
N GLU A 143 13.08 -8.22 11.29
CA GLU A 143 12.08 -7.47 10.53
C GLU A 143 12.52 -6.04 10.21
N ALA A 144 13.38 -5.43 11.04
CA ALA A 144 13.93 -4.10 10.78
C ALA A 144 14.69 -4.01 9.45
N THR A 145 15.17 -5.14 8.92
CA THR A 145 15.80 -5.20 7.59
C THR A 145 14.79 -4.87 6.48
N TYR A 146 13.55 -5.34 6.60
CA TYR A 146 12.47 -5.04 5.65
C TYR A 146 12.04 -3.57 5.73
N VAL A 147 11.97 -2.99 6.94
CA VAL A 147 11.74 -1.55 7.12
C VAL A 147 12.79 -0.75 6.37
N THR A 148 14.08 -1.06 6.59
CA THR A 148 15.20 -0.38 5.92
C THR A 148 15.13 -0.53 4.39
N ARG A 149 14.79 -1.71 3.88
CA ARG A 149 14.64 -1.94 2.43
C ARG A 149 13.49 -1.11 1.86
N MET A 150 12.35 -1.07 2.56
CA MET A 150 11.17 -0.30 2.14
C MET A 150 11.44 1.21 2.14
N GLU A 151 12.18 1.73 3.12
CA GLU A 151 12.66 3.12 3.14
C GLU A 151 13.55 3.47 1.93
N ASN A 152 14.29 2.51 1.40
CA ASN A 152 15.27 2.71 0.34
C ASN A 152 14.79 2.32 -1.05
N LEU A 153 13.51 1.99 -1.23
CA LEU A 153 12.94 1.72 -2.55
C LEU A 153 13.18 2.89 -3.52
N SER A 154 13.68 2.59 -4.71
CA SER A 154 14.02 3.56 -5.74
C SER A 154 13.29 3.30 -7.05
N THR A 155 13.19 2.03 -7.47
CA THR A 155 12.55 1.62 -8.71
C THR A 155 11.30 0.79 -8.44
N PHE A 156 10.45 0.63 -9.45
CA PHE A 156 9.30 -0.27 -9.38
C PHE A 156 9.74 -1.73 -9.20
N ASP A 157 10.84 -2.12 -9.85
CA ASP A 157 11.38 -3.48 -9.72
C ASP A 157 11.87 -3.74 -8.28
N ASP A 158 12.50 -2.75 -7.60
CA ASP A 158 12.83 -2.88 -6.16
C ASP A 158 11.60 -3.14 -5.31
N ALA A 159 10.47 -2.47 -5.63
CA ALA A 159 9.21 -2.67 -4.91
C ALA A 159 8.64 -4.07 -5.15
N VAL A 160 8.69 -4.59 -6.39
CA VAL A 160 8.26 -5.95 -6.73
C VAL A 160 9.13 -7.00 -6.04
N ASP A 161 10.46 -6.82 -6.06
CA ASP A 161 11.40 -7.75 -5.43
C ASP A 161 11.20 -7.80 -3.90
N LEU A 162 11.03 -6.63 -3.27
CA LEU A 162 10.71 -6.57 -1.84
C LEU A 162 9.37 -7.22 -1.52
N ALA A 163 8.34 -6.98 -2.36
CA ALA A 163 7.03 -7.59 -2.19
C ALA A 163 7.09 -9.12 -2.27
N ARG A 164 7.94 -9.68 -3.15
CA ARG A 164 8.13 -11.11 -3.28
C ARG A 164 8.74 -11.72 -2.03
N ASP A 165 9.83 -11.12 -1.53
CA ASP A 165 10.48 -11.58 -0.30
C ASP A 165 9.54 -11.49 0.91
N LEU A 166 8.75 -10.41 1.01
CA LEU A 166 7.75 -10.26 2.07
C LEU A 166 6.60 -11.28 1.95
N TYR A 167 6.16 -11.57 0.72
CA TYR A 167 5.13 -12.57 0.46
C TYR A 167 5.58 -13.96 0.90
N ASP A 168 6.80 -14.37 0.52
CA ASP A 168 7.36 -15.65 0.88
C ASP A 168 7.56 -15.74 2.40
N HIS A 169 8.08 -14.69 3.03
CA HIS A 169 8.25 -14.62 4.49
C HIS A 169 6.93 -14.76 5.25
N CYS A 170 5.90 -13.99 4.89
CA CYS A 170 4.58 -14.07 5.54
C CYS A 170 3.91 -15.44 5.32
N LYS A 171 4.13 -16.05 4.15
CA LYS A 171 3.63 -17.40 3.86
C LYS A 171 4.29 -18.45 4.76
N GLU A 172 5.62 -18.43 4.89
CA GLU A 172 6.37 -19.33 5.77
C GLU A 172 5.94 -19.16 7.24
N GLU A 173 5.72 -17.93 7.71
CA GLU A 173 5.22 -17.67 9.07
C GLU A 173 3.82 -18.26 9.27
N SER A 174 2.94 -18.12 8.30
CA SER A 174 1.57 -18.68 8.36
C SER A 174 1.58 -20.20 8.41
N GLU A 175 2.41 -20.86 7.59
CA GLU A 175 2.57 -22.32 7.56
C GLU A 175 3.15 -22.85 8.89
N ASN A 176 4.12 -22.16 9.47
CA ASN A 176 4.72 -22.52 10.75
C ASN A 176 3.75 -22.37 11.94
N ASN A 177 2.84 -21.40 11.87
CA ASN A 177 1.86 -21.14 12.91
C ASN A 177 0.61 -22.03 12.81
N ASN A 178 0.36 -22.68 11.65
CA ASN A 178 -0.77 -23.58 11.38
C ASN A 178 -0.30 -24.88 10.70
N PRO A 179 0.45 -25.75 11.38
CA PRO A 179 0.99 -26.98 10.78
C PRO A 179 -0.09 -28.03 10.42
N ASP A 180 -1.34 -27.87 10.86
CA ASP A 180 -2.42 -28.87 10.69
C ASP A 180 -3.22 -28.72 9.39
N ASP A 181 -3.08 -27.63 8.63
CA ASP A 181 -3.83 -27.43 7.36
C ASP A 181 -3.09 -27.95 6.11
N SER A 182 -1.87 -28.49 6.25
CA SER A 182 -1.05 -28.94 5.12
C SER A 182 -1.22 -30.43 4.75
N GLU A 183 -2.05 -31.22 5.47
CA GLU A 183 -2.18 -32.69 5.26
C GLU A 183 -3.50 -33.14 4.55
N THR A 184 -4.29 -32.26 3.94
CA THR A 184 -5.58 -32.67 3.34
C THR A 184 -5.66 -32.58 1.80
N GLU A 185 -4.55 -32.60 1.07
CA GLU A 185 -4.57 -32.70 -0.41
C GLU A 185 -3.86 -33.94 -0.99
N GLU A 186 -3.79 -35.07 -0.28
CA GLU A 186 -3.42 -36.34 -0.90
C GLU A 186 -4.30 -37.47 -0.35
N THR A 187 -5.48 -37.69 -0.91
CA THR A 187 -6.05 -39.05 -1.16
C THR A 187 -7.43 -38.93 -1.80
N ALA A 188 -7.50 -38.85 -3.12
CA ALA A 188 -8.65 -39.32 -3.88
C ALA A 188 -8.25 -39.70 -5.31
N GLU A 189 -7.38 -40.71 -5.44
CA GLU A 189 -7.38 -41.56 -6.64
C GLU A 189 -7.38 -43.01 -6.20
N GLY A 190 -8.40 -43.76 -6.62
CA GLY A 190 -8.39 -45.20 -6.53
C GLY A 190 -9.72 -45.82 -6.16
N GLY A 191 -10.56 -46.13 -7.15
CA GLY A 191 -11.70 -46.98 -6.99
C GLY A 191 -12.68 -46.88 -8.16
#